data_ff3278aba098b5dd8481ae277b5829d2
#
_entry.id   ff3278aba098b5dd8481ae277b5829d2
#
_cell.length_a   1.000
_cell.length_b   1.000
_cell.length_c   1.000
_cell.angle_alpha   90.00
_cell.angle_beta   90.00
_cell.angle_gamma   90.00
#
_symmetry.space_group_name_H-M   'P 1'
#
loop_
_entity.id
_entity.type
_entity.pdbx_description
1 polymer ?
#
loop_
_entity_poly.entity_id
_entity_poly.type
_entity_poly.pdbx_seq_one_letter_code
_entity_poly.pdbx_strand_id
1 'polypeptide(L)' 'MSHWNHRVVRKVDKTTGETWFAIHECFYDHDTEDTGKMGWTAEPIAVIGESIDGLSSTLDRMKLALEKPVIHDNDE' A
#
# COMPACT_ATOMS: atom_id res chain seq x y z
N MET A 1 9.57 -15.90 7.61
CA MET A 1 9.70 -14.54 8.12
C MET A 1 8.83 -13.60 7.28
N SER A 2 8.11 -12.70 7.92
CA SER A 2 7.22 -11.81 7.18
C SER A 2 8.01 -10.63 6.61
N HIS A 3 7.42 -10.02 5.61
CA HIS A 3 8.02 -8.92 4.86
C HIS A 3 6.90 -7.93 4.56
N TRP A 4 7.20 -6.65 4.55
CA TRP A 4 6.19 -5.65 4.24
C TRP A 4 6.78 -4.53 3.41
N ASN A 5 5.92 -3.86 2.67
CA ASN A 5 6.29 -2.67 1.93
C ASN A 5 5.04 -1.83 1.69
N HIS A 6 5.23 -0.70 1.03
CA HIS A 6 4.11 0.13 0.60
C HIS A 6 3.70 -0.28 -0.80
N ARG A 7 2.39 -0.33 -1.03
CA ARG A 7 1.84 -0.65 -2.35
C ARG A 7 0.66 0.25 -2.63
N VAL A 8 0.43 0.52 -3.90
CA VAL A 8 -0.76 1.24 -4.34
C VAL A 8 -1.90 0.23 -4.46
N VAL A 9 -3.03 0.57 -3.83
CA VAL A 9 -4.23 -0.27 -3.90
C VAL A 9 -5.31 0.53 -4.61
N ARG A 10 -5.90 -0.07 -5.66
CA ARG A 10 -7.03 0.51 -6.36
C ARG A 10 -8.29 0.11 -5.63
N LYS A 11 -9.06 1.10 -5.25
CA LYS A 11 -10.25 0.89 -4.43
C LYS A 11 -11.49 1.25 -5.23
N VAL A 12 -12.58 0.58 -4.93
CA VAL A 12 -13.85 0.79 -5.61
C VAL A 12 -14.93 1.03 -4.57
N ASP A 13 -15.70 2.10 -4.77
CA ASP A 13 -16.90 2.33 -3.96
C ASP A 13 -18.01 1.48 -4.53
N LYS A 14 -18.47 0.51 -3.75
CA LYS A 14 -19.47 -0.45 -4.24
C LYS A 14 -20.82 0.21 -4.53
N THR A 15 -21.10 1.32 -3.87
CA THR A 15 -22.38 2.00 -4.04
C THR A 15 -22.42 2.83 -5.30
N THR A 16 -21.35 3.57 -5.59
CA THR A 16 -21.31 4.51 -6.72
C THR A 16 -20.53 4.00 -7.89
N GLY A 17 -19.64 3.03 -7.67
CA GLY A 17 -18.74 2.56 -8.70
C GLY A 17 -17.51 3.42 -8.90
N GLU A 18 -17.37 4.49 -8.12
CA GLU A 18 -16.20 5.35 -8.21
C GLU A 18 -14.94 4.61 -7.76
N THR A 19 -13.82 4.95 -8.40
CA THR A 19 -12.55 4.33 -8.08
C THR A 19 -11.54 5.38 -7.67
N TRP A 20 -10.61 4.98 -6.80
CA TRP A 20 -9.50 5.84 -6.42
C TRP A 20 -8.33 4.97 -6.04
N PHE A 21 -7.18 5.60 -5.80
CA PHE A 21 -5.95 4.92 -5.46
C PHE A 21 -5.45 5.42 -4.12
N ALA A 22 -4.91 4.50 -3.30
CA ALA A 22 -4.35 4.86 -2.01
C ALA A 22 -3.12 3.99 -1.76
N ILE A 23 -2.22 4.48 -0.91
CA ILE A 23 -1.04 3.72 -0.54
C ILE A 23 -1.30 3.05 0.80
N HIS A 24 -1.09 1.75 0.85
CA HIS A 24 -1.28 0.93 2.04
C HIS A 24 0.01 0.20 2.36
N GLU A 25 0.15 -0.21 3.62
CA GLU A 25 1.19 -1.17 3.98
C GLU A 25 0.67 -2.56 3.61
N CYS A 26 1.50 -3.31 2.92
CA CYS A 26 1.18 -4.67 2.52
C CYS A 26 2.12 -5.63 3.21
N PHE A 27 1.58 -6.74 3.68
CA PHE A 27 2.31 -7.73 4.46
C PHE A 27 2.34 -9.05 3.70
N TYR A 28 3.50 -9.67 3.65
CA TYR A 28 3.71 -10.91 2.91
C TYR A 28 4.13 -12.00 3.89
N ASP A 29 3.66 -13.22 3.70
CA ASP A 29 4.00 -14.34 4.54
C ASP A 29 5.41 -14.87 4.26
N HIS A 30 5.95 -14.52 3.09
CA HIS A 30 7.25 -14.97 2.66
C HIS A 30 8.14 -13.79 2.35
N ASP A 31 9.43 -14.03 2.12
CA ASP A 31 10.37 -12.99 1.79
C ASP A 31 10.16 -12.44 0.37
N THR A 32 9.30 -13.09 -0.41
CA THR A 32 8.98 -12.63 -1.75
C THR A 32 7.68 -11.85 -1.74
N GLU A 33 7.49 -10.99 -2.73
CA GLU A 33 6.28 -10.19 -2.86
C GLU A 33 5.23 -10.96 -3.65
N ASP A 34 4.86 -12.11 -3.13
CA ASP A 34 3.87 -12.98 -3.75
C ASP A 34 2.48 -12.44 -3.42
N THR A 35 1.83 -11.86 -4.42
CA THR A 35 0.53 -11.22 -4.23
C THR A 35 -0.58 -12.19 -3.85
N GLY A 36 -0.38 -13.47 -4.06
CA GLY A 36 -1.36 -14.47 -3.66
C GLY A 36 -1.40 -14.71 -2.18
N LYS A 37 -0.42 -14.22 -1.44
CA LYS A 37 -0.29 -14.49 -0.01
C LYS A 37 -0.06 -13.25 0.80
N MET A 38 -0.66 -12.14 0.41
CA MET A 38 -0.45 -10.89 1.11
C MET A 38 -1.76 -10.33 1.63
N GLY A 39 -1.63 -9.51 2.66
CA GLY A 39 -2.71 -8.66 3.12
C GLY A 39 -2.25 -7.22 3.12
N TRP A 40 -3.18 -6.32 3.34
CA TRP A 40 -2.82 -4.90 3.48
C TRP A 40 -3.70 -4.29 4.56
N THR A 41 -3.29 -3.08 5.02
CA THR A 41 -4.01 -2.39 6.07
C THR A 41 -5.40 -2.00 5.59
N ALA A 42 -6.35 -1.92 6.55
CA ALA A 42 -7.72 -1.54 6.23
C ALA A 42 -7.78 -0.08 5.78
N GLU A 43 -6.92 0.76 6.35
CA GLU A 43 -6.89 2.19 6.05
C GLU A 43 -5.60 2.55 5.34
N PRO A 44 -5.61 3.56 4.48
CA PRO A 44 -4.38 4.05 3.87
C PRO A 44 -3.42 4.55 4.93
N ILE A 45 -2.14 4.50 4.60
CA ILE A 45 -1.09 4.94 5.51
C ILE A 45 -0.97 6.45 5.44
N ALA A 46 -0.92 7.08 6.61
CA ALA A 46 -0.65 8.51 6.68
C ALA A 46 0.85 8.76 6.53
N VAL A 47 1.20 9.93 5.99
CA VAL A 47 2.59 10.32 5.85
C VAL A 47 2.99 11.01 7.15
N ILE A 48 3.78 10.32 7.97
CA ILE A 48 4.15 10.80 9.29
C ILE A 48 5.65 10.67 9.47
N GLY A 49 6.26 11.66 10.08
CA GLY A 49 7.67 11.62 10.44
C GLY A 49 7.89 12.47 11.67
N GLU A 50 8.90 12.13 12.46
CA GLU A 50 9.24 12.89 13.68
C GLU A 50 10.08 14.11 13.35
N SER A 51 10.52 14.25 12.12
CA SER A 51 11.31 15.38 11.65
C SER A 51 11.03 15.56 10.17
N ILE A 52 11.46 16.67 9.62
CA ILE A 52 11.33 16.91 8.20
C ILE A 52 12.11 15.86 7.42
N ASP A 53 13.31 15.52 7.87
CA ASP A 53 14.12 14.50 7.21
C ASP A 53 13.43 13.14 7.28
N GLY A 54 12.84 12.80 8.42
CA GLY A 54 12.09 11.55 8.56
C GLY A 54 10.89 11.51 7.64
N LEU A 55 10.21 12.64 7.51
CA LEU A 55 9.05 12.74 6.63
C LEU A 55 9.48 12.53 5.17
N SER A 56 10.60 13.14 4.79
CA SER A 56 11.15 12.99 3.45
C SER A 56 11.48 11.53 3.15
N SER A 57 12.10 10.83 4.11
CA SER A 57 12.43 9.42 3.95
C SER A 57 11.16 8.58 3.77
N THR A 58 10.11 8.89 4.53
CA THR A 58 8.85 8.18 4.40
C THR A 58 8.25 8.39 3.01
N LEU A 59 8.29 9.62 2.51
CA LEU A 59 7.78 9.92 1.17
C LEU A 59 8.56 9.17 0.11
N ASP A 60 9.89 9.07 0.27
CA ASP A 60 10.71 8.34 -0.69
C ASP A 60 10.32 6.87 -0.74
N ARG A 61 10.07 6.27 0.43
CA ARG A 61 9.65 4.87 0.48
C ARG A 61 8.27 4.69 -0.14
N MET A 62 7.36 5.62 0.12
CA MET A 62 6.03 5.56 -0.47
C MET A 62 6.07 5.73 -1.98
N LYS A 63 6.98 6.56 -2.45
CA LYS A 63 7.11 6.78 -3.89
C LYS A 63 7.50 5.50 -4.62
N LEU A 64 8.27 4.63 -3.98
CA LEU A 64 8.64 3.35 -4.59
C LEU A 64 7.42 2.48 -4.86
N ALA A 65 6.34 2.67 -4.10
CA ALA A 65 5.11 1.92 -4.33
C ALA A 65 4.54 2.17 -5.72
N LEU A 66 4.79 3.35 -6.28
CA LEU A 66 4.28 3.70 -7.61
C LEU A 66 4.95 2.90 -8.72
N GLU A 67 6.11 2.30 -8.43
CA GLU A 67 6.86 1.51 -9.40
C GLU A 67 6.48 0.05 -9.38
N LYS A 68 5.63 -0.36 -8.44
CA LYS A 68 5.20 -1.74 -8.31
C LYS A 68 3.81 -1.89 -8.91
N PRO A 69 3.44 -3.13 -9.29
CA PRO A 69 2.09 -3.34 -9.84
C PRO A 69 1.02 -2.90 -8.86
N VAL A 70 -0.06 -2.33 -9.40
CA VAL A 70 -1.19 -1.88 -8.60
C VAL A 70 -1.96 -3.09 -8.10
N ILE A 71 -2.33 -3.06 -6.82
CA ILE A 71 -3.16 -4.09 -6.22
C ILE A 71 -4.61 -3.65 -6.38
N HIS A 72 -5.45 -4.55 -6.85
CA HIS A 72 -6.87 -4.25 -7.04
C HIS A 72 -7.66 -4.82 -5.88
N ASP A 73 -8.28 -3.94 -5.13
CA ASP A 73 -9.16 -4.34 -4.05
C ASP A 73 -10.55 -4.49 -4.64
N ASN A 74 -10.82 -5.67 -5.17
CA ASN A 74 -12.10 -5.93 -5.80
C ASN A 74 -13.19 -6.20 -4.79
N ASP A 75 -12.80 -6.69 -3.64
CA ASP A 75 -13.69 -6.85 -2.50
C ASP A 75 -15.04 -7.44 -2.89
N GLU A 76 -14.98 -8.59 -3.51
CA GLU A 76 -16.17 -9.30 -3.97
C GLU A 76 -16.93 -9.93 -2.84
#